data_64a8b29624859b1507a2b87af1bb2673
#
_entry.id   64a8b29624859b1507a2b87af1bb2673
#
_cell.length_a   1.000
_cell.length_b   1.000
_cell.length_c   1.000
_cell.angle_alpha   90.00
_cell.angle_beta   90.00
_cell.angle_gamma   90.00
#
_symmetry.space_group_name_H-M   'P 1'
#
loop_
_entity.id
_entity.type
_entity.pdbx_description
1 polymer ?
#
loop_
_entity_poly.entity_id
_entity_poly.type
_entity_poly.pdbx_seq_one_letter_code
_entity_poly.pdbx_strand_id
1 'polypeptide(L)'
;MTTIKTLKKLKKQLEEIKEKGFIKTHRFHDNGIGKTLEDLLGIKENNFRLPDVGDIELKAKRIDSDSMLTIATKSPEPRGANKVLFEKYKYRDKEGAFNLHSTIYGSRKNKQSFQVIFEDAKLLLKNKKNIEVYWPVSIFDDVLKAKSDKILLVFAETKGEKKSPNEKFYYTEAYLLSNLNIKKFKTSIQNDKL
;
A
#
# COMPACT_ATOMS: atom_id res chain seq x y z
N MET A 1 -4.38 25.67 -2.84
CA MET A 1 -3.34 25.80 -1.78
C MET A 1 -2.06 25.21 -2.35
N THR A 2 -0.91 25.84 -2.24
CA THR A 2 0.33 25.27 -2.79
C THR A 2 0.81 24.09 -1.91
N THR A 3 1.40 23.05 -2.51
CA THR A 3 1.98 21.88 -1.81
C THR A 3 2.82 22.27 -0.59
N ILE A 4 3.63 23.33 -0.69
CA ILE A 4 4.49 23.80 0.40
C ILE A 4 3.67 24.29 1.61
N LYS A 5 2.57 25.01 1.38
CA LYS A 5 1.69 25.44 2.50
C LYS A 5 1.00 24.25 3.15
N THR A 6 0.59 23.26 2.36
CA THR A 6 -0.01 22.02 2.83
C THR A 6 0.96 21.22 3.69
N LEU A 7 2.21 21.03 3.23
CA LEU A 7 3.25 20.33 3.98
C LEU A 7 3.61 21.02 5.29
N LYS A 8 3.74 22.36 5.31
CA LYS A 8 3.98 23.11 6.56
C LYS A 8 2.87 22.91 7.58
N LYS A 9 1.61 22.92 7.12
CA LYS A 9 0.44 22.68 7.97
C LYS A 9 0.48 21.25 8.53
N LEU A 10 0.67 20.23 7.66
CA LEU A 10 0.74 18.84 8.06
C LEU A 10 1.89 18.59 9.06
N LYS A 11 3.06 19.17 8.82
CA LYS A 11 4.20 19.06 9.75
C LYS A 11 3.82 19.55 11.15
N LYS A 12 3.24 20.76 11.27
CA LYS A 12 2.80 21.31 12.56
C LYS A 12 1.77 20.40 13.24
N GLN A 13 0.77 19.93 12.51
CA GLN A 13 -0.25 19.01 13.04
C GLN A 13 0.35 17.68 13.51
N LEU A 14 1.33 17.12 12.78
CA LEU A 14 2.02 15.89 13.19
C LEU A 14 2.88 16.10 14.45
N GLU A 15 3.52 17.25 14.60
CA GLU A 15 4.23 17.62 15.83
C GLU A 15 3.26 17.69 17.02
N GLU A 16 2.11 18.35 16.87
CA GLU A 16 1.05 18.41 17.90
C GLU A 16 0.47 17.01 18.23
N ILE A 17 0.35 16.12 17.24
CA ILE A 17 -0.08 14.72 17.44
C ILE A 17 1.00 13.94 18.20
N LYS A 18 2.27 14.12 17.86
CA LYS A 18 3.40 13.49 18.54
C LYS A 18 3.46 13.87 20.03
N GLU A 19 3.22 15.12 20.37
CA GLU A 19 3.19 15.61 21.76
C GLU A 19 2.11 14.94 22.62
N LYS A 20 1.04 14.41 22.02
CA LYS A 20 -0.03 13.68 22.74
C LYS A 20 0.40 12.28 23.21
N GLY A 21 1.55 11.76 22.76
CA GLY A 21 2.02 10.42 23.10
C GLY A 21 1.13 9.32 22.53
N PHE A 22 0.87 8.28 23.32
CA PHE A 22 0.04 7.14 22.91
C PHE A 22 -1.46 7.48 22.86
N ILE A 23 -2.03 7.46 21.67
CA ILE A 23 -3.44 7.77 21.38
C ILE A 23 -4.19 6.47 21.15
N LYS A 24 -5.36 6.30 21.78
CA LYS A 24 -6.21 5.12 21.59
C LYS A 24 -6.71 5.06 20.14
N THR A 25 -6.78 3.85 19.58
CA THR A 25 -7.32 3.64 18.24
C THR A 25 -8.76 4.13 18.12
N HIS A 26 -9.07 4.81 17.03
CA HIS A 26 -10.44 5.22 16.70
C HIS A 26 -11.22 4.12 15.95
N ARG A 27 -10.50 3.15 15.39
CA ARG A 27 -11.06 1.99 14.70
C ARG A 27 -10.14 0.80 14.95
N PHE A 28 -10.68 -0.34 15.33
CA PHE A 28 -9.92 -1.58 15.45
C PHE A 28 -9.71 -2.23 14.08
N HIS A 29 -8.95 -3.35 14.01
CA HIS A 29 -8.46 -4.03 12.81
C HIS A 29 -7.26 -3.34 12.14
N ASP A 30 -6.90 -3.81 10.95
CA ASP A 30 -5.67 -3.42 10.24
C ASP A 30 -5.61 -1.93 9.87
N ASN A 31 -6.76 -1.33 9.59
CA ASN A 31 -6.87 0.07 9.18
C ASN A 31 -6.95 1.06 10.36
N GLY A 32 -6.90 0.59 11.60
CA GLY A 32 -7.01 1.45 12.79
C GLY A 32 -5.97 2.55 12.84
N ILE A 33 -4.71 2.23 12.53
CA ILE A 33 -3.61 3.20 12.53
C ILE A 33 -3.80 4.33 11.51
N GLY A 34 -4.26 4.02 10.30
CA GLY A 34 -4.57 5.03 9.27
C GLY A 34 -5.76 5.88 9.67
N LYS A 35 -6.86 5.24 10.05
CA LYS A 35 -8.09 5.95 10.43
C LYS A 35 -7.90 6.88 11.62
N THR A 36 -7.14 6.46 12.63
CA THR A 36 -6.84 7.31 13.79
C THR A 36 -6.04 8.55 13.37
N LEU A 37 -5.04 8.38 12.49
CA LEU A 37 -4.25 9.51 11.98
C LEU A 37 -5.10 10.49 11.14
N GLU A 38 -5.94 9.97 10.24
CA GLU A 38 -6.86 10.78 9.43
C GLU A 38 -7.79 11.63 10.31
N ASP A 39 -8.40 11.02 11.33
CA ASP A 39 -9.29 11.71 12.26
C ASP A 39 -8.57 12.82 13.05
N LEU A 40 -7.34 12.54 13.51
CA LEU A 40 -6.51 13.53 14.22
C LEU A 40 -6.10 14.71 13.33
N LEU A 41 -5.91 14.47 12.02
CA LEU A 41 -5.64 15.50 11.03
C LEU A 41 -6.92 16.22 10.54
N GLY A 42 -8.09 15.76 10.96
CA GLY A 42 -9.39 16.31 10.53
C GLY A 42 -9.72 15.96 9.08
N ILE A 43 -9.18 14.85 8.56
CA ILE A 43 -9.45 14.36 7.20
C ILE A 43 -10.74 13.55 7.24
N LYS A 44 -11.72 13.95 6.44
CA LYS A 44 -12.97 13.21 6.29
C LYS A 44 -12.77 12.04 5.33
N GLU A 45 -13.17 10.86 5.75
CA GLU A 45 -13.21 9.68 4.89
C GLU A 45 -14.08 9.93 3.66
N ASN A 46 -13.55 9.69 2.49
CA ASN A 46 -14.28 9.78 1.23
C ASN A 46 -13.86 8.65 0.29
N ASN A 47 -14.76 8.33 -0.66
CA ASN A 47 -14.53 7.28 -1.65
C ASN A 47 -13.99 7.82 -2.99
N PHE A 48 -13.55 9.06 -3.03
CA PHE A 48 -13.01 9.64 -4.25
C PHE A 48 -11.59 9.12 -4.52
N ARG A 49 -11.26 9.03 -5.82
CA ARG A 49 -9.91 8.65 -6.28
C ARG A 49 -8.94 9.84 -6.24
N LEU A 50 -9.04 10.67 -5.21
CA LEU A 50 -8.20 11.85 -5.01
C LEU A 50 -7.27 11.62 -3.82
N PRO A 51 -6.10 12.28 -3.77
CA PRO A 51 -5.24 12.28 -2.61
C PRO A 51 -5.95 12.82 -1.36
N ASP A 52 -5.52 12.38 -0.18
CA ASP A 52 -6.18 12.69 1.09
C ASP A 52 -6.09 14.16 1.48
N VAL A 53 -4.96 14.83 1.16
CA VAL A 53 -4.76 16.25 1.50
C VAL A 53 -4.12 17.01 0.34
N GLY A 54 -4.92 17.72 -0.42
CA GLY A 54 -4.43 18.45 -1.61
C GLY A 54 -3.91 17.51 -2.69
N ASP A 55 -2.58 17.43 -2.87
CA ASP A 55 -1.89 16.53 -3.79
C ASP A 55 -1.05 15.46 -3.05
N ILE A 56 -1.31 15.25 -1.75
CA ILE A 56 -0.56 14.33 -0.89
C ILE A 56 -1.46 13.18 -0.44
N GLU A 57 -1.08 11.97 -0.76
CA GLU A 57 -1.67 10.73 -0.22
C GLU A 57 -1.08 10.44 1.16
N LEU A 58 -1.92 10.16 2.15
CA LEU A 58 -1.50 9.83 3.50
C LEU A 58 -1.41 8.31 3.67
N LYS A 59 -0.33 7.83 4.26
CA LYS A 59 -0.16 6.43 4.64
C LYS A 59 0.38 6.34 6.05
N ALA A 60 -0.16 5.43 6.85
CA ALA A 60 0.35 5.14 8.19
C ALA A 60 0.81 3.69 8.29
N LYS A 61 1.91 3.46 9.00
CA LYS A 61 2.49 2.12 9.18
C LYS A 61 2.98 1.95 10.61
N ARG A 62 2.73 0.77 11.19
CA ARG A 62 3.35 0.37 12.46
C ARG A 62 4.85 0.14 12.24
N ILE A 63 5.69 0.67 13.12
CA ILE A 63 7.16 0.56 13.04
C ILE A 63 7.60 -0.92 13.02
N ASP A 64 6.94 -1.74 13.82
CA ASP A 64 7.22 -3.17 13.99
C ASP A 64 6.46 -4.08 13.00
N SER A 65 6.00 -3.53 11.89
CA SER A 65 5.28 -4.28 10.85
C SER A 65 6.18 -4.56 9.65
N ASP A 66 6.34 -5.83 9.31
CA ASP A 66 7.02 -6.30 8.09
C ASP A 66 6.14 -6.19 6.83
N SER A 67 4.89 -5.72 6.96
CA SER A 67 3.99 -5.58 5.82
C SER A 67 4.50 -4.56 4.81
N MET A 68 4.31 -4.84 3.53
CA MET A 68 4.63 -3.90 2.46
C MET A 68 3.65 -2.72 2.45
N LEU A 69 4.14 -1.55 2.01
CA LEU A 69 3.29 -0.40 1.77
C LEU A 69 2.49 -0.60 0.48
N THR A 70 1.17 -0.63 0.58
CA THR A 70 0.31 -0.74 -0.61
C THR A 70 0.26 0.59 -1.37
N ILE A 71 0.81 0.62 -2.56
CA ILE A 71 0.79 1.78 -3.46
C ILE A 71 -0.45 1.74 -4.35
N ALA A 72 -0.79 0.56 -4.87
CA ALA A 72 -1.93 0.35 -5.76
C ALA A 72 -2.56 -1.02 -5.55
N THR A 73 -3.88 -1.10 -5.73
CA THR A 73 -4.61 -2.37 -5.81
C THR A 73 -5.30 -2.42 -7.17
N LYS A 74 -4.86 -3.32 -8.04
CA LYS A 74 -5.38 -3.47 -9.39
C LYS A 74 -5.57 -4.94 -9.74
N SER A 75 -6.75 -5.26 -10.26
CA SER A 75 -6.99 -6.58 -10.82
C SER A 75 -6.24 -6.75 -12.14
N PRO A 76 -5.74 -7.96 -12.42
CA PRO A 76 -5.11 -8.25 -13.70
C PRO A 76 -6.12 -8.45 -14.82
N GLU A 77 -5.62 -8.39 -16.05
CA GLU A 77 -6.28 -8.82 -17.26
C GLU A 77 -5.80 -10.25 -17.66
N PRO A 78 -6.61 -10.99 -18.46
CA PRO A 78 -7.98 -10.68 -18.89
C PRO A 78 -8.96 -10.74 -17.70
N ARG A 79 -10.12 -10.10 -17.85
CA ARG A 79 -11.18 -10.13 -16.82
C ARG A 79 -11.45 -11.57 -16.36
N GLY A 80 -11.42 -11.77 -15.03
CA GLY A 80 -11.58 -13.10 -14.43
C GLY A 80 -10.27 -13.87 -14.20
N ALA A 81 -9.12 -13.34 -14.61
CA ALA A 81 -7.81 -13.97 -14.40
C ALA A 81 -7.54 -14.35 -12.94
N ASN A 82 -7.95 -13.53 -11.98
CA ASN A 82 -7.84 -13.86 -10.56
C ASN A 82 -8.56 -15.15 -10.18
N LYS A 83 -9.77 -15.38 -10.73
CA LYS A 83 -10.52 -16.62 -10.51
C LYS A 83 -9.80 -17.82 -11.08
N VAL A 84 -9.28 -17.69 -12.30
CA VAL A 84 -8.51 -18.77 -12.97
C VAL A 84 -7.24 -19.09 -12.18
N LEU A 85 -6.50 -18.07 -11.74
CA LEU A 85 -5.32 -18.27 -10.88
C LEU A 85 -5.70 -18.96 -9.58
N PHE A 86 -6.74 -18.48 -8.90
CA PHE A 86 -7.21 -19.07 -7.66
C PHE A 86 -7.53 -20.55 -7.82
N GLU A 87 -8.33 -20.94 -8.82
CA GLU A 87 -8.69 -22.33 -9.05
C GLU A 87 -7.48 -23.24 -9.37
N LYS A 88 -6.45 -22.69 -9.99
CA LYS A 88 -5.28 -23.46 -10.43
C LYS A 88 -4.14 -23.51 -9.41
N TYR A 89 -4.07 -22.55 -8.47
CA TYR A 89 -2.95 -22.39 -7.55
C TYR A 89 -3.36 -22.24 -6.07
N LYS A 90 -4.67 -22.29 -5.75
CA LYS A 90 -5.14 -22.23 -4.37
C LYS A 90 -4.51 -23.32 -3.51
N TYR A 91 -4.26 -23.00 -2.28
CA TYR A 91 -3.80 -23.91 -1.25
C TYR A 91 -4.69 -23.78 -0.01
N ARG A 92 -4.62 -24.75 0.89
CA ARG A 92 -5.29 -24.64 2.20
C ARG A 92 -4.36 -23.90 3.16
N ASP A 93 -4.88 -22.91 3.85
CA ASP A 93 -4.18 -22.25 4.95
C ASP A 93 -4.23 -23.10 6.24
N LYS A 94 -3.72 -22.55 7.35
CA LYS A 94 -3.68 -23.24 8.64
C LYS A 94 -5.07 -23.52 9.23
N GLU A 95 -6.06 -22.76 8.82
CA GLU A 95 -7.47 -22.87 9.25
C GLU A 95 -8.27 -23.79 8.31
N GLY A 96 -7.64 -24.32 7.27
CA GLY A 96 -8.25 -25.20 6.28
C GLY A 96 -9.00 -24.47 5.15
N ALA A 97 -9.03 -23.16 5.14
CA ALA A 97 -9.64 -22.37 4.09
C ALA A 97 -8.78 -22.35 2.81
N PHE A 98 -9.43 -22.31 1.65
CA PHE A 98 -8.71 -22.12 0.39
C PHE A 98 -8.25 -20.67 0.25
N ASN A 99 -6.95 -20.51 -0.02
CA ASN A 99 -6.31 -19.21 -0.17
C ASN A 99 -5.38 -19.20 -1.38
N LEU A 100 -5.14 -18.02 -1.94
CA LEU A 100 -4.05 -17.72 -2.87
C LEU A 100 -3.47 -16.35 -2.52
N HIS A 101 -2.49 -16.37 -1.64
CA HIS A 101 -1.74 -15.18 -1.27
C HIS A 101 -0.25 -15.44 -1.50
N SER A 102 0.40 -14.59 -2.27
CA SER A 102 1.78 -14.83 -2.67
C SER A 102 2.51 -13.54 -2.99
N THR A 103 3.68 -13.36 -2.42
CA THR A 103 4.60 -12.31 -2.86
C THR A 103 5.23 -12.72 -4.18
N ILE A 104 5.20 -11.84 -5.16
CA ILE A 104 5.72 -12.07 -6.50
C ILE A 104 6.89 -11.11 -6.74
N TYR A 105 7.96 -11.62 -7.32
CA TYR A 105 9.21 -10.89 -7.52
C TYR A 105 9.45 -10.61 -9.01
N GLY A 106 10.16 -9.53 -9.31
CA GLY A 106 10.62 -9.23 -10.64
C GLY A 106 11.93 -9.94 -11.00
N SER A 107 12.85 -10.09 -10.03
CA SER A 107 14.17 -10.67 -10.27
C SER A 107 14.19 -12.21 -10.29
N ARG A 108 13.24 -12.88 -9.63
CA ARG A 108 13.24 -14.33 -9.44
C ARG A 108 11.84 -14.94 -9.37
N LYS A 109 11.76 -16.24 -9.55
CA LYS A 109 10.54 -17.00 -9.29
C LYS A 109 10.34 -17.21 -7.79
N ASN A 110 9.11 -17.10 -7.31
CA ASN A 110 8.73 -17.48 -5.95
C ASN A 110 8.47 -19.00 -5.83
N LYS A 111 8.06 -19.46 -4.64
CA LYS A 111 7.78 -20.90 -4.38
C LYS A 111 6.71 -21.48 -5.28
N GLN A 112 5.75 -20.70 -5.75
CA GLN A 112 4.70 -21.13 -6.69
C GLN A 112 5.12 -20.98 -8.15
N SER A 113 6.38 -20.59 -8.39
CA SER A 113 6.95 -20.30 -9.72
C SER A 113 6.31 -19.11 -10.43
N PHE A 114 5.79 -18.17 -9.65
CA PHE A 114 5.37 -16.88 -10.16
C PHE A 114 6.56 -15.92 -10.24
N GLN A 115 6.60 -15.14 -11.30
CA GLN A 115 7.50 -14.04 -11.52
C GLN A 115 6.80 -12.98 -12.36
N VAL A 116 7.01 -11.71 -12.09
CA VAL A 116 6.53 -10.63 -12.97
C VAL A 116 7.66 -10.12 -13.84
N ILE A 117 7.35 -9.88 -15.10
CA ILE A 117 8.28 -9.27 -16.04
C ILE A 117 7.59 -8.16 -16.83
N PHE A 118 8.35 -7.16 -17.23
CA PHE A 118 7.88 -6.14 -18.16
C PHE A 118 8.17 -6.61 -19.59
N GLU A 119 7.14 -6.68 -20.40
CA GLU A 119 7.20 -7.02 -21.82
C GLU A 119 6.23 -6.10 -22.55
N ASP A 120 6.73 -5.38 -23.54
CA ASP A 120 6.00 -4.31 -24.24
C ASP A 120 5.37 -3.30 -23.25
N ALA A 121 4.08 -3.07 -23.35
CA ALA A 121 3.31 -2.19 -22.47
C ALA A 121 2.59 -2.95 -21.34
N LYS A 122 3.05 -4.15 -20.98
CA LYS A 122 2.43 -5.03 -19.98
C LYS A 122 3.40 -5.40 -18.87
N LEU A 123 2.88 -5.55 -17.66
CA LEU A 123 3.50 -6.29 -16.57
C LEU A 123 2.88 -7.69 -16.58
N LEU A 124 3.63 -8.70 -17.02
CA LEU A 124 3.17 -10.08 -17.19
C LEU A 124 3.45 -10.91 -15.95
N LEU A 125 2.50 -11.75 -15.55
CA LEU A 125 2.72 -12.79 -14.55
C LEU A 125 3.13 -14.09 -15.25
N LYS A 126 4.42 -14.40 -15.27
CA LYS A 126 4.91 -15.72 -15.71
C LYS A 126 4.56 -16.77 -14.65
N ASN A 127 4.04 -17.91 -15.10
CA ASN A 127 3.63 -19.02 -14.26
C ASN A 127 3.80 -20.37 -14.97
N LYS A 128 3.90 -21.47 -14.21
CA LYS A 128 4.14 -22.82 -14.78
C LYS A 128 3.05 -23.34 -15.72
N LYS A 129 1.82 -22.83 -15.57
CA LYS A 129 0.65 -23.30 -16.33
C LYS A 129 0.38 -22.46 -17.57
N ASN A 130 1.26 -21.49 -17.85
CA ASN A 130 1.15 -20.56 -18.98
C ASN A 130 -0.23 -19.88 -19.07
N ILE A 131 -0.84 -19.60 -17.93
CA ILE A 131 -2.08 -18.84 -17.86
C ILE A 131 -1.74 -17.40 -18.20
N GLU A 132 -2.45 -16.83 -19.17
CA GLU A 132 -2.28 -15.42 -19.52
C GLU A 132 -2.82 -14.54 -18.41
N VAL A 133 -1.91 -13.79 -17.78
CA VAL A 133 -2.24 -12.82 -16.73
C VAL A 133 -1.30 -11.63 -16.84
N TYR A 134 -1.84 -10.44 -16.97
CA TYR A 134 -1.04 -9.23 -17.08
C TYR A 134 -1.76 -8.00 -16.56
N TRP A 135 -1.01 -6.94 -16.33
CA TRP A 135 -1.52 -5.59 -16.08
C TRP A 135 -0.99 -4.66 -17.17
N PRO A 136 -1.85 -3.90 -17.85
CA PRO A 136 -1.38 -2.80 -18.72
C PRO A 136 -0.56 -1.80 -17.90
N VAL A 137 0.60 -1.40 -18.38
CA VAL A 137 1.48 -0.47 -17.66
C VAL A 137 0.82 0.89 -17.45
N SER A 138 -0.07 1.30 -18.35
CA SER A 138 -0.86 2.53 -18.25
C SER A 138 -1.67 2.62 -16.95
N ILE A 139 -2.21 1.49 -16.46
CA ILE A 139 -2.96 1.46 -15.20
C ILE A 139 -2.12 1.94 -14.01
N PHE A 140 -0.83 1.59 -14.00
CA PHE A 140 0.08 2.02 -12.94
C PHE A 140 0.49 3.49 -13.13
N ASP A 141 0.73 3.93 -14.36
CA ASP A 141 1.05 5.33 -14.65
C ASP A 141 -0.07 6.26 -14.19
N ASP A 142 -1.32 5.90 -14.46
CA ASP A 142 -2.50 6.64 -13.98
C ASP A 142 -2.58 6.70 -12.45
N VAL A 143 -2.34 5.58 -11.77
CA VAL A 143 -2.34 5.54 -10.29
C VAL A 143 -1.21 6.37 -9.70
N LEU A 144 -0.01 6.24 -10.28
CA LEU A 144 1.16 7.00 -9.81
C LEU A 144 0.94 8.50 -9.95
N LYS A 145 0.36 8.94 -11.05
CA LYS A 145 0.01 10.36 -11.27
C LYS A 145 -1.11 10.84 -10.35
N ALA A 146 -2.12 10.01 -10.11
CA ALA A 146 -3.30 10.40 -9.35
C ALA A 146 -3.07 10.43 -7.84
N LYS A 147 -2.33 9.46 -7.27
CA LYS A 147 -2.26 9.25 -5.81
C LYS A 147 -0.86 9.06 -5.24
N SER A 148 0.13 8.78 -6.07
CA SER A 148 1.44 8.34 -5.57
C SER A 148 2.59 9.29 -5.95
N ASP A 149 2.29 10.43 -6.54
CA ASP A 149 3.32 11.45 -6.82
C ASP A 149 3.94 11.97 -5.51
N LYS A 150 3.11 12.13 -4.48
CA LYS A 150 3.54 12.52 -3.13
C LYS A 150 2.79 11.69 -2.09
N ILE A 151 3.52 10.85 -1.37
CA ILE A 151 3.00 10.05 -0.27
C ILE A 151 3.64 10.54 1.03
N LEU A 152 2.83 10.96 1.98
CA LEU A 152 3.28 11.21 3.34
C LEU A 152 3.11 9.93 4.16
N LEU A 153 4.23 9.24 4.39
CA LEU A 153 4.28 8.00 5.17
C LEU A 153 4.60 8.35 6.63
N VAL A 154 3.67 8.03 7.52
CA VAL A 154 3.79 8.27 8.96
C VAL A 154 3.95 6.95 9.69
N PHE A 155 4.99 6.84 10.52
CA PHE A 155 5.23 5.68 11.36
C PHE A 155 4.71 5.88 12.77
N ALA A 156 4.21 4.80 13.37
CA ALA A 156 3.81 4.81 14.76
C ALA A 156 4.32 3.57 15.51
N GLU A 157 4.75 3.80 16.74
CA GLU A 157 4.89 2.74 17.74
C GLU A 157 3.51 2.29 18.20
N THR A 158 3.39 1.05 18.64
CA THR A 158 2.14 0.46 19.09
C THR A 158 2.23 -0.03 20.52
N LYS A 159 1.12 0.11 21.27
CA LYS A 159 0.97 -0.41 22.62
C LYS A 159 -0.41 -1.05 22.78
N GLY A 160 -0.47 -2.14 23.53
CA GLY A 160 -1.68 -2.94 23.69
C GLY A 160 -1.79 -4.04 22.64
N GLU A 161 -2.87 -4.79 22.68
CA GLU A 161 -3.13 -5.88 21.74
C GLU A 161 -3.39 -5.32 20.33
N LYS A 162 -2.60 -5.77 19.36
CA LYS A 162 -2.73 -5.32 17.97
C LYS A 162 -4.10 -5.65 17.39
N LYS A 163 -4.64 -4.73 16.60
CA LYS A 163 -5.93 -4.82 15.91
C LYS A 163 -7.15 -4.88 16.84
N SER A 164 -6.97 -4.71 18.15
CA SER A 164 -8.03 -4.67 19.15
C SER A 164 -8.49 -3.24 19.44
N PRO A 165 -9.63 -3.06 20.13
CA PRO A 165 -10.08 -1.74 20.60
C PRO A 165 -9.15 -1.08 21.63
N ASN A 166 -8.20 -1.85 22.19
CA ASN A 166 -7.25 -1.37 23.19
C ASN A 166 -5.89 -0.98 22.61
N GLU A 167 -5.70 -1.13 21.29
CA GLU A 167 -4.48 -0.71 20.62
C GLU A 167 -4.33 0.81 20.71
N LYS A 168 -3.10 1.27 20.94
CA LYS A 168 -2.74 2.68 20.98
C LYS A 168 -1.58 2.94 20.03
N PHE A 169 -1.55 4.12 19.43
CA PHE A 169 -0.54 4.55 18.47
C PHE A 169 0.20 5.78 18.98
N TYR A 170 1.52 5.75 18.90
CA TYR A 170 2.37 6.91 19.09
C TYR A 170 3.07 7.23 17.78
N TYR A 171 2.61 8.26 17.08
CA TYR A 171 3.13 8.68 15.78
C TYR A 171 4.46 9.42 15.98
N THR A 172 5.56 8.81 15.54
CA THR A 172 6.93 9.24 15.86
C THR A 172 7.65 9.90 14.70
N GLU A 173 7.49 9.38 13.49
CA GLU A 173 8.26 9.77 12.32
C GLU A 173 7.35 9.93 11.10
N ALA A 174 7.74 10.85 10.21
CA ALA A 174 7.03 11.07 8.95
C ALA A 174 8.02 11.32 7.81
N TYR A 175 7.80 10.67 6.67
CA TYR A 175 8.63 10.79 5.47
C TYR A 175 7.77 11.17 4.27
N LEU A 176 8.22 12.18 3.52
CA LEU A 176 7.63 12.51 2.23
C LEU A 176 8.31 11.71 1.13
N LEU A 177 7.60 10.73 0.59
CA LEU A 177 8.02 9.99 -0.60
C LEU A 177 7.49 10.73 -1.82
N SER A 178 8.37 11.05 -2.78
CA SER A 178 8.00 11.81 -3.97
C SER A 178 8.74 11.32 -5.21
N ASN A 179 8.27 11.76 -6.39
CA ASN A 179 8.87 11.42 -7.67
C ASN A 179 8.84 9.91 -8.02
N LEU A 180 7.87 9.16 -7.52
CA LEU A 180 7.62 7.81 -7.99
C LEU A 180 6.92 7.88 -9.35
N ASN A 181 7.68 7.73 -10.41
CA ASN A 181 7.19 7.69 -11.77
C ASN A 181 7.28 6.28 -12.35
N ILE A 182 6.68 6.06 -13.52
CA ILE A 182 6.60 4.75 -14.14
C ILE A 182 7.99 4.11 -14.41
N LYS A 183 9.01 4.92 -14.70
CA LYS A 183 10.39 4.44 -14.90
C LYS A 183 10.97 3.87 -13.60
N LYS A 184 10.88 4.63 -12.50
CA LYS A 184 11.33 4.17 -11.17
C LYS A 184 10.52 2.98 -10.69
N PHE A 185 9.20 2.97 -10.91
CA PHE A 185 8.32 1.84 -10.59
C PHE A 185 8.79 0.55 -11.28
N LYS A 186 9.03 0.59 -12.60
CA LYS A 186 9.56 -0.55 -13.36
C LYS A 186 10.88 -1.06 -12.79
N THR A 187 11.84 -0.15 -12.57
CA THR A 187 13.16 -0.50 -12.03
C THR A 187 13.04 -1.09 -10.61
N SER A 188 12.15 -0.57 -9.78
CA SER A 188 11.98 -1.07 -8.42
C SER A 188 11.37 -2.48 -8.39
N ILE A 189 10.40 -2.78 -9.25
CA ILE A 189 9.87 -4.15 -9.40
C ILE A 189 10.96 -5.10 -9.90
N GLN A 190 11.72 -4.72 -10.93
CA GLN A 190 12.80 -5.56 -11.50
C GLN A 190 13.89 -5.90 -10.47
N ASN A 191 14.10 -5.02 -9.49
CA ASN A 191 15.11 -5.17 -8.43
C ASN A 191 14.52 -5.62 -7.07
N ASP A 192 13.28 -6.07 -7.04
CA ASP A 192 12.55 -6.50 -5.83
C ASP A 192 12.52 -5.44 -4.71
N LYS A 193 12.44 -4.16 -5.09
CA LYS A 193 12.37 -3.02 -4.16
C LYS A 193 10.95 -2.46 -3.98
N LEU A 194 9.98 -3.05 -4.67
CA LEU A 194 8.55 -2.83 -4.55
C LEU A 194 7.83 -4.15 -4.47
#